data_67ae93f4ba64a5ae8bd02048a014efdc
#
_entry.id   67ae93f4ba64a5ae8bd02048a014efdc
#
_cell.length_a   1.000
_cell.length_b   1.000
_cell.length_c   1.000
_cell.angle_alpha   90.00
_cell.angle_beta   90.00
_cell.angle_gamma   90.00
#
_symmetry.space_group_name_H-M   'P 1'
#
loop_
_entity.id
_entity.type
_entity.pdbx_description
1 polymer ?
#
loop_
_entity_poly.entity_id
_entity_poly.type
_entity_poly.pdbx_seq_one_letter_code
_entity_poly.pdbx_strand_id
1 'polypeptide(L)'
;MVKETIIVSRPITGIAADLATAPDDAFAGRMMGDGAVVTPTAATIVAPEDGQVIFVFDTKHAIGFLTDSGLSMLLHIGIDTVNLEGKGFTCFVENGQSVKKGDKLLEIDIDYLTANAPSLCSPILCTELEDNQKVRLLAEGEVKAGDPLFAVDVYEEEA
;
A
#
# COMPACT_ATOMS: atom_id res chain seq x y z
N MET A 1 23.71 6.68 10.81
CA MET A 1 23.64 7.68 9.72
C MET A 1 22.86 7.11 8.56
N VAL A 2 21.98 7.89 7.99
CA VAL A 2 21.20 7.46 6.82
C VAL A 2 22.11 7.39 5.60
N LYS A 3 22.14 6.22 4.97
CA LYS A 3 22.92 5.92 3.77
C LYS A 3 22.12 6.21 2.50
N GLU A 4 20.82 5.97 2.55
CA GLU A 4 19.91 6.11 1.42
C GLU A 4 18.49 6.36 1.94
N THR A 5 17.71 7.16 1.21
CA THR A 5 16.29 7.33 1.47
C THR A 5 15.51 6.96 0.21
N ILE A 6 14.60 6.00 0.35
CA ILE A 6 13.72 5.55 -0.72
C ILE A 6 12.35 6.15 -0.49
N ILE A 7 11.87 6.96 -1.43
CA ILE A 7 10.54 7.56 -1.35
C ILE A 7 9.52 6.59 -1.96
N VAL A 8 8.45 6.33 -1.24
CA VAL A 8 7.32 5.54 -1.75
C VAL A 8 6.15 6.49 -1.95
N SER A 9 5.68 6.52 -3.18
CA SER A 9 4.55 7.37 -3.57
C SER A 9 3.23 6.68 -3.25
N ARG A 10 2.17 7.46 -3.22
CA ARG A 10 0.84 6.99 -2.90
C ARG A 10 0.21 6.24 -4.05
N PRO A 11 -0.30 5.02 -3.81
CA PRO A 11 -1.05 4.30 -4.84
C PRO A 11 -2.52 4.74 -4.93
N ILE A 12 -3.00 5.54 -3.98
CA ILE A 12 -4.43 5.86 -3.85
C ILE A 12 -4.59 7.32 -3.49
N THR A 13 -5.53 8.01 -4.16
CA THR A 13 -5.99 9.33 -3.73
C THR A 13 -6.90 9.14 -2.51
N GLY A 14 -6.64 9.85 -1.43
CA GLY A 14 -7.43 9.73 -0.22
C GLY A 14 -6.79 10.40 0.98
N ILE A 15 -7.19 9.95 2.16
CA ILE A 15 -6.72 10.50 3.42
C ILE A 15 -5.65 9.59 3.99
N ALA A 16 -4.43 10.09 4.09
CA ALA A 16 -3.28 9.34 4.62
C ALA A 16 -3.13 9.57 6.12
N ALA A 17 -2.69 8.53 6.82
CA ALA A 17 -2.46 8.57 8.25
C ALA A 17 -1.40 7.56 8.67
N ASP A 18 -0.94 7.66 9.91
CA ASP A 18 -0.02 6.69 10.50
C ASP A 18 -0.65 5.29 10.54
N LEU A 19 0.15 4.26 10.32
CA LEU A 19 -0.30 2.87 10.34
C LEU A 19 -0.97 2.49 11.66
N ALA A 20 -0.54 3.09 12.77
CA ALA A 20 -1.12 2.82 14.09
C ALA A 20 -2.61 3.17 14.18
N THR A 21 -3.14 3.97 13.24
CA THR A 21 -4.56 4.32 13.20
C THR A 21 -5.44 3.25 12.53
N ALA A 22 -4.84 2.20 11.96
CA ALA A 22 -5.60 1.14 11.31
C ALA A 22 -6.55 0.45 12.32
N PRO A 23 -7.82 0.21 11.95
CA PRO A 23 -8.78 -0.45 12.85
C PRO A 23 -8.63 -1.98 12.83
N ASP A 24 -7.40 -2.46 12.87
CA ASP A 24 -7.05 -3.87 12.89
C ASP A 24 -5.70 -4.00 13.60
N ASP A 25 -5.65 -4.79 14.65
CA ASP A 25 -4.47 -4.89 15.52
C ASP A 25 -3.23 -5.43 14.80
N ALA A 26 -3.42 -6.33 13.84
CA ALA A 26 -2.30 -6.89 13.08
C ALA A 26 -1.62 -5.82 12.23
N PHE A 27 -2.38 -4.92 11.63
CA PHE A 27 -1.83 -3.81 10.86
C PHE A 27 -1.30 -2.71 11.78
N ALA A 28 -2.12 -2.25 12.73
CA ALA A 28 -1.73 -1.18 13.66
C ALA A 28 -0.51 -1.53 14.49
N GLY A 29 -0.36 -2.79 14.86
CA GLY A 29 0.78 -3.30 15.62
C GLY A 29 2.01 -3.62 14.78
N ARG A 30 1.97 -3.34 13.48
CA ARG A 30 3.07 -3.57 12.53
C ARG A 30 3.48 -5.04 12.39
N MET A 31 2.56 -5.94 12.67
CA MET A 31 2.83 -7.38 12.57
C MET A 31 2.93 -7.85 11.13
N MET A 32 2.25 -7.17 10.21
CA MET A 32 2.23 -7.49 8.78
C MET A 32 3.29 -6.74 7.97
N GLY A 33 3.93 -5.74 8.58
CA GLY A 33 4.89 -4.86 7.95
C GLY A 33 4.75 -3.44 8.46
N ASP A 34 5.49 -2.52 7.90
CA ASP A 34 5.44 -1.10 8.27
C ASP A 34 5.18 -0.22 7.05
N GLY A 35 4.51 0.89 7.26
CA GLY A 35 4.13 1.80 6.19
C GLY A 35 3.14 2.84 6.68
N ALA A 36 2.06 3.00 5.94
CA ALA A 36 1.00 3.96 6.26
C ALA A 36 -0.36 3.40 5.87
N VAL A 37 -1.41 4.11 6.21
CA VAL A 37 -2.76 3.81 5.73
C VAL A 37 -3.26 4.97 4.87
N VAL A 38 -4.09 4.64 3.88
CA VAL A 38 -4.83 5.63 3.08
C VAL A 38 -6.29 5.21 3.04
N THR A 39 -7.19 6.13 3.38
CA THR A 39 -8.63 5.90 3.20
C THR A 39 -9.02 6.48 1.85
N PRO A 40 -9.41 5.64 0.86
CA PRO A 40 -9.66 6.11 -0.50
C PRO A 40 -10.80 7.12 -0.59
N THR A 41 -10.60 8.16 -1.41
CA THR A 41 -11.64 9.09 -1.83
C THR A 41 -11.82 9.06 -3.35
N ALA A 42 -11.04 8.24 -4.04
CA ALA A 42 -11.15 7.99 -5.48
C ALA A 42 -11.03 6.49 -5.76
N ALA A 43 -11.59 6.06 -6.87
CA ALA A 43 -11.76 4.63 -7.18
C ALA A 43 -10.51 3.94 -7.72
N THR A 44 -9.54 4.67 -8.25
CA THR A 44 -8.40 4.09 -8.96
C THR A 44 -7.21 3.87 -8.04
N ILE A 45 -6.67 2.65 -8.07
CA ILE A 45 -5.46 2.27 -7.37
C ILE A 45 -4.35 2.12 -8.43
N VAL A 46 -3.24 2.80 -8.23
CA VAL A 46 -2.13 2.82 -9.21
C VAL A 46 -0.84 2.27 -8.61
N ALA A 47 0.11 1.92 -9.47
CA ALA A 47 1.42 1.49 -9.02
C ALA A 47 2.12 2.64 -8.28
N PRO A 48 2.60 2.42 -7.05
CA PRO A 48 3.26 3.47 -6.26
C PRO A 48 4.63 3.85 -6.80
N GLU A 49 5.30 2.93 -7.44
CA GLU A 49 6.61 3.09 -8.05
C GLU A 49 6.73 2.18 -9.26
N ASP A 50 7.79 2.34 -10.06
CA ASP A 50 8.13 1.37 -11.08
C ASP A 50 8.45 0.04 -10.39
N GLY A 51 7.96 -1.06 -10.92
CA GLY A 51 8.20 -2.35 -10.31
C GLY A 51 7.45 -3.48 -10.97
N GLN A 52 7.20 -4.53 -10.20
CA GLN A 52 6.56 -5.75 -10.67
C GLN A 52 5.44 -6.18 -9.71
N VAL A 53 4.31 -6.57 -10.29
CA VAL A 53 3.23 -7.23 -9.54
C VAL A 53 3.69 -8.66 -9.27
N ILE A 54 3.90 -8.98 -7.99
CA ILE A 54 4.35 -10.32 -7.60
C ILE A 54 3.16 -11.24 -7.46
N PHE A 55 2.07 -10.76 -6.85
CA PHE A 55 0.93 -11.59 -6.55
C PHE A 55 -0.34 -10.75 -6.45
N VAL A 56 -1.41 -11.20 -7.12
CA VAL A 56 -2.76 -10.64 -6.95
C VAL A 56 -3.57 -11.68 -6.19
N PHE A 57 -4.15 -11.30 -5.05
CA PHE A 57 -5.00 -12.21 -4.28
C PHE A 57 -6.24 -12.57 -5.10
N ASP A 58 -6.72 -13.81 -4.98
CA ASP A 58 -7.89 -14.29 -5.71
C ASP A 58 -9.12 -13.39 -5.48
N THR A 59 -9.23 -12.85 -4.27
CA THR A 59 -10.29 -11.92 -3.88
C THR A 59 -10.01 -10.46 -4.27
N LYS A 60 -8.91 -10.20 -4.95
CA LYS A 60 -8.51 -8.90 -5.56
C LYS A 60 -8.43 -7.71 -4.60
N HIS A 61 -8.52 -7.94 -3.30
CA HIS A 61 -8.44 -6.87 -2.29
C HIS A 61 -7.01 -6.49 -1.95
N ALA A 62 -6.04 -7.28 -2.35
CA ALA A 62 -4.63 -7.05 -2.02
C ALA A 62 -3.71 -7.46 -3.15
N ILE A 63 -2.60 -6.73 -3.29
CA ILE A 63 -1.57 -6.97 -4.29
C ILE A 63 -0.21 -6.98 -3.60
N GLY A 64 0.57 -8.04 -3.82
CA GLY A 64 1.99 -8.07 -3.48
C GLY A 64 2.79 -7.41 -4.60
N PHE A 65 3.70 -6.52 -4.26
CA PHE A 65 4.41 -5.67 -5.20
C PHE A 65 5.88 -5.58 -4.84
N LEU A 66 6.75 -5.63 -5.85
CA LEU A 66 8.19 -5.43 -5.66
C LEU A 66 8.62 -4.19 -6.45
N THR A 67 9.11 -3.18 -5.75
CA THR A 67 9.61 -1.96 -6.41
C THR A 67 10.97 -2.24 -7.05
N ASP A 68 11.33 -1.48 -8.09
CA ASP A 68 12.65 -1.57 -8.71
C ASP A 68 13.76 -1.21 -7.72
N SER A 69 13.43 -0.44 -6.67
CA SER A 69 14.37 -0.11 -5.58
C SER A 69 14.56 -1.26 -4.58
N GLY A 70 13.83 -2.37 -4.71
CA GLY A 70 14.01 -3.56 -3.89
C GLY A 70 13.08 -3.71 -2.69
N LEU A 71 12.05 -2.88 -2.57
CA LEU A 71 11.07 -2.98 -1.48
C LEU A 71 9.96 -3.97 -1.83
N SER A 72 9.74 -4.96 -0.96
CA SER A 72 8.56 -5.83 -1.03
C SER A 72 7.40 -5.13 -0.35
N MET A 73 6.29 -4.96 -1.06
CA MET A 73 5.13 -4.22 -0.57
C MET A 73 3.86 -5.05 -0.61
N LEU A 74 2.94 -4.72 0.29
CA LEU A 74 1.57 -5.19 0.27
C LEU A 74 0.64 -3.98 0.17
N LEU A 75 -0.16 -3.94 -0.89
CA LEU A 75 -1.20 -2.94 -1.08
C LEU A 75 -2.52 -3.62 -0.70
N HIS A 76 -3.02 -3.33 0.49
CA HIS A 76 -4.21 -3.99 1.05
C HIS A 76 -5.37 -2.99 1.09
N ILE A 77 -6.42 -3.23 0.35
CA ILE A 77 -7.52 -2.29 0.19
C ILE A 77 -8.65 -2.63 1.16
N GLY A 78 -8.86 -1.73 2.12
CA GLY A 78 -9.85 -1.89 3.17
C GLY A 78 -9.47 -2.92 4.23
N ILE A 79 -10.32 -3.08 5.22
CA ILE A 79 -10.16 -4.04 6.31
C ILE A 79 -11.19 -5.15 6.15
N ASP A 80 -10.75 -6.40 6.28
CA ASP A 80 -11.58 -7.61 6.12
C ASP A 80 -12.30 -7.71 4.76
N THR A 81 -11.79 -7.04 3.76
CA THR A 81 -12.36 -7.04 2.41
C THR A 81 -12.18 -8.38 1.69
N VAL A 82 -11.34 -9.28 2.20
CA VAL A 82 -11.25 -10.66 1.74
C VAL A 82 -12.63 -11.35 1.77
N ASN A 83 -13.48 -10.98 2.71
CA ASN A 83 -14.82 -11.57 2.87
C ASN A 83 -15.80 -11.16 1.76
N LEU A 84 -15.45 -10.19 0.92
CA LEU A 84 -16.28 -9.75 -0.19
C LEU A 84 -16.10 -10.60 -1.45
N GLU A 85 -15.15 -11.54 -1.42
CA GLU A 85 -14.92 -12.52 -2.50
C GLU A 85 -14.67 -11.87 -3.87
N GLY A 86 -14.01 -10.71 -3.89
CA GLY A 86 -13.68 -9.96 -5.10
C GLY A 86 -14.76 -8.98 -5.57
N LYS A 87 -15.91 -8.94 -4.92
CA LYS A 87 -16.97 -7.98 -5.26
C LYS A 87 -16.53 -6.56 -4.89
N GLY A 88 -16.73 -5.64 -5.80
CA GLY A 88 -16.32 -4.25 -5.62
C GLY A 88 -14.89 -3.99 -6.10
N PHE A 89 -14.20 -4.98 -6.64
CA PHE A 89 -12.84 -4.85 -7.16
C PHE A 89 -12.77 -5.24 -8.63
N THR A 90 -12.09 -4.43 -9.44
CA THR A 90 -11.74 -4.77 -10.83
C THR A 90 -10.23 -4.71 -10.95
N CYS A 91 -9.60 -5.82 -11.33
CA CYS A 91 -8.14 -5.92 -11.46
C CYS A 91 -7.71 -5.77 -12.92
N PHE A 92 -6.67 -4.96 -13.15
CA PHE A 92 -6.14 -4.69 -14.49
C PHE A 92 -4.75 -5.28 -14.71
N VAL A 93 -4.22 -6.01 -13.74
CA VAL A 93 -2.87 -6.58 -13.79
C VAL A 93 -2.88 -8.06 -13.43
N GLU A 94 -1.79 -8.75 -13.78
CA GLU A 94 -1.60 -10.16 -13.50
C GLU A 94 -0.33 -10.39 -12.70
N ASN A 95 -0.22 -11.55 -12.09
CA ASN A 95 1.00 -11.98 -11.40
C ASN A 95 2.19 -11.92 -12.37
N GLY A 96 3.27 -11.31 -11.94
CA GLY A 96 4.50 -11.20 -12.72
C GLY A 96 4.56 -10.02 -13.69
N GLN A 97 3.50 -9.23 -13.79
CA GLN A 97 3.48 -8.10 -14.72
C GLN A 97 4.37 -6.96 -14.25
N SER A 98 5.21 -6.45 -15.15
CA SER A 98 5.98 -5.22 -14.92
C SER A 98 5.13 -4.00 -15.18
N VAL A 99 5.22 -3.02 -14.29
CA VAL A 99 4.43 -1.78 -14.38
C VAL A 99 5.28 -0.56 -14.09
N LYS A 100 4.81 0.58 -14.53
CA LYS A 100 5.42 1.89 -14.24
C LYS A 100 4.59 2.62 -13.20
N LYS A 101 5.25 3.49 -12.42
CA LYS A 101 4.58 4.37 -11.48
C LYS A 101 3.37 5.04 -12.15
N GLY A 102 2.22 4.96 -11.52
CA GLY A 102 0.98 5.53 -12.03
C GLY A 102 0.13 4.60 -12.90
N ASP A 103 0.64 3.44 -13.29
CA ASP A 103 -0.15 2.46 -14.04
C ASP A 103 -1.31 1.96 -13.18
N LYS A 104 -2.49 1.81 -13.78
CA LYS A 104 -3.68 1.35 -13.08
C LYS A 104 -3.53 -0.11 -12.68
N LEU A 105 -3.70 -0.40 -11.39
CA LEU A 105 -3.68 -1.76 -10.85
C LEU A 105 -5.08 -2.30 -10.59
N LEU A 106 -5.89 -1.51 -9.88
CA LEU A 106 -7.25 -1.88 -9.47
C LEU A 106 -8.16 -0.69 -9.63
N GLU A 107 -9.46 -1.00 -9.75
CA GLU A 107 -10.52 0.00 -9.58
C GLU A 107 -11.50 -0.55 -8.54
N ILE A 108 -11.92 0.31 -7.61
CA ILE A 108 -12.81 -0.09 -6.52
C ILE A 108 -14.17 0.59 -6.67
N ASP A 109 -15.22 -0.10 -6.26
CA ASP A 109 -16.55 0.47 -6.11
C ASP A 109 -16.67 1.00 -4.68
N ILE A 110 -16.38 2.28 -4.49
CA ILE A 110 -16.36 2.90 -3.15
C ILE A 110 -17.69 2.76 -2.44
N ASP A 111 -18.81 2.95 -3.15
CA ASP A 111 -20.13 2.85 -2.55
C ASP A 111 -20.43 1.45 -2.06
N TYR A 112 -20.09 0.44 -2.87
CA TYR A 112 -20.26 -0.97 -2.49
C TYR A 112 -19.37 -1.32 -1.29
N LEU A 113 -18.10 -0.91 -1.31
CA LEU A 113 -17.17 -1.20 -0.22
C LEU A 113 -17.57 -0.48 1.07
N THR A 114 -18.05 0.76 0.96
CA THR A 114 -18.53 1.52 2.13
C THR A 114 -19.71 0.81 2.80
N ALA A 115 -20.61 0.24 1.99
CA ALA A 115 -21.79 -0.45 2.49
C ALA A 115 -21.48 -1.85 3.06
N ASN A 116 -20.42 -2.52 2.61
CA ASN A 116 -20.20 -3.95 2.87
C ASN A 116 -18.89 -4.26 3.62
N ALA A 117 -17.91 -3.38 3.64
CA ALA A 117 -16.66 -3.59 4.35
C ALA A 117 -16.69 -2.90 5.72
N PRO A 118 -16.02 -3.47 6.74
CA PRO A 118 -15.90 -2.83 8.05
C PRO A 118 -15.22 -1.47 8.01
N SER A 119 -14.25 -1.28 7.10
CA SER A 119 -13.53 -0.03 6.94
C SER A 119 -12.88 0.03 5.55
N LEU A 120 -12.79 1.23 4.99
CA LEU A 120 -12.02 1.51 3.77
C LEU A 120 -10.55 1.84 4.05
N CYS A 121 -10.15 1.93 5.32
CA CYS A 121 -8.77 2.15 5.68
C CYS A 121 -7.88 1.10 5.01
N SER A 122 -6.95 1.54 4.17
CA SER A 122 -6.16 0.67 3.30
C SER A 122 -4.68 0.71 3.69
N PRO A 123 -4.18 -0.35 4.34
CA PRO A 123 -2.76 -0.44 4.67
C PRO A 123 -1.88 -0.55 3.42
N ILE A 124 -0.87 0.31 3.34
CA ILE A 124 0.15 0.32 2.30
C ILE A 124 1.48 0.03 3.01
N LEU A 125 1.98 -1.19 2.84
CA LEU A 125 3.04 -1.73 3.67
C LEU A 125 4.28 -2.12 2.90
N CYS A 126 5.44 -2.01 3.57
CA CYS A 126 6.65 -2.76 3.24
C CYS A 126 6.69 -3.96 4.16
N THR A 127 6.75 -5.18 3.59
CA THR A 127 6.54 -6.43 4.34
C THR A 127 7.82 -7.12 4.79
N GLU A 128 8.94 -6.87 4.12
CA GLU A 128 10.21 -7.56 4.39
C GLU A 128 11.33 -6.56 4.64
N LEU A 129 11.09 -5.62 5.57
CA LEU A 129 12.10 -4.64 5.93
C LEU A 129 13.24 -5.30 6.71
N GLU A 130 14.47 -4.90 6.37
CA GLU A 130 15.66 -5.29 7.13
C GLU A 130 15.81 -4.40 8.37
N ASP A 131 16.65 -4.84 9.33
CA ASP A 131 16.82 -4.13 10.60
C ASP A 131 17.33 -2.69 10.43
N ASN A 132 18.09 -2.44 9.35
CA ASN A 132 18.63 -1.11 9.06
C ASN A 132 17.68 -0.25 8.21
N GLN A 133 16.46 -0.70 7.97
CA GLN A 133 15.45 0.03 7.20
C GLN A 133 14.33 0.50 8.11
N LYS A 134 14.03 1.80 8.07
CA LYS A 134 12.99 2.43 8.92
C LYS A 134 12.05 3.26 8.08
N VAL A 135 10.75 3.10 8.33
CA VAL A 135 9.70 3.88 7.66
C VAL A 135 9.52 5.21 8.36
N ARG A 136 9.39 6.26 7.56
CA ARG A 136 9.11 7.62 8.05
C ARG A 136 7.94 8.19 7.25
N LEU A 137 6.82 8.48 7.92
CA LEU A 137 5.64 9.04 7.28
C LEU A 137 5.94 10.44 6.74
N LEU A 138 5.60 10.69 5.48
CA LEU A 138 5.84 11.99 4.83
C LEU A 138 4.57 12.82 4.68
N ALA A 139 3.40 12.20 4.80
CA ALA A 139 2.14 12.91 4.53
C ALA A 139 1.02 12.41 5.42
N GLU A 140 0.20 13.32 5.88
CA GLU A 140 -1.04 13.06 6.58
C GLU A 140 -2.16 13.91 5.97
N GLY A 141 -3.40 13.47 6.10
CA GLY A 141 -4.54 14.17 5.55
C GLY A 141 -4.77 13.89 4.07
N GLU A 142 -5.45 14.80 3.39
CA GLU A 142 -5.80 14.60 1.98
C GLU A 142 -4.61 14.66 1.06
N VAL A 143 -4.60 13.73 0.12
CA VAL A 143 -3.46 13.57 -0.75
C VAL A 143 -3.87 12.85 -2.03
N LYS A 144 -3.11 13.06 -3.10
CA LYS A 144 -3.39 12.49 -4.42
C LYS A 144 -2.44 11.36 -4.76
N ALA A 145 -2.93 10.38 -5.53
CA ALA A 145 -2.10 9.32 -6.07
C ALA A 145 -0.89 9.92 -6.79
N GLY A 146 0.28 9.34 -6.56
CA GLY A 146 1.53 9.82 -7.13
C GLY A 146 2.32 10.76 -6.22
N ASP A 147 1.69 11.37 -5.22
CA ASP A 147 2.40 12.20 -4.24
C ASP A 147 3.15 11.31 -3.23
N PRO A 148 4.25 11.80 -2.61
CA PRO A 148 4.95 11.01 -1.60
C PRO A 148 4.04 10.61 -0.44
N LEU A 149 4.16 9.37 0.02
CA LEU A 149 3.41 8.84 1.17
C LEU A 149 4.33 8.64 2.37
N PHE A 150 5.38 7.85 2.19
CA PHE A 150 6.37 7.63 3.23
C PHE A 150 7.75 7.42 2.62
N ALA A 151 8.76 7.51 3.47
CA ALA A 151 10.14 7.21 3.10
C ALA A 151 10.60 5.96 3.84
N VAL A 152 11.47 5.19 3.21
CA VAL A 152 12.23 4.13 3.88
C VAL A 152 13.67 4.64 3.97
N ASP A 153 14.08 4.99 5.18
CA ASP A 153 15.45 5.41 5.45
C ASP A 153 16.30 4.17 5.69
N VAL A 154 17.36 4.01 4.90
CA VAL A 154 18.30 2.90 5.02
C VAL A 154 19.54 3.40 5.74
N TYR A 155 19.86 2.80 6.88
CA TYR A 155 21.00 3.20 7.70
C TYR A 155 22.23 2.36 7.36
N GLU A 156 23.40 2.95 7.59
CA GLU A 156 24.64 2.20 7.45
C GLU A 156 24.66 1.05 8.44
N GLU A 157 25.09 -0.13 7.97
CA GLU A 157 25.25 -1.28 8.84
C GLU A 157 26.47 -1.06 9.72
N GLU A 158 26.35 -1.42 11.01
CA GLU A 158 27.48 -1.40 11.92
C GLU A 158 28.36 -2.64 11.63
N ALA A 159 29.64 -2.37 11.52
CA ALA A 159 30.64 -3.43 11.30
C ALA A 159 30.84 -4.29 12.55
#